data_e66ccdd6ddf254eea6ec489020640d35
#
_entry.id   e66ccdd6ddf254eea6ec489020640d35
#
_cell.length_a   1.000
_cell.length_b   1.000
_cell.length_c   1.000
_cell.angle_alpha   90.00
_cell.angle_beta   90.00
_cell.angle_gamma   90.00
#
_symmetry.space_group_name_H-M   'P 1'
#
loop_
_entity.id
_entity.type
_entity.pdbx_description
1 polymer ?
#
loop_
_entity_poly.entity_id
_entity_poly.type
_entity_poly.pdbx_seq_one_letter_code
_entity_poly.pdbx_strand_id
1 'polypeptide(L)'
;MMDLTAYIDRIPSAGETSRGTEFTTGFGGKGANQAVMAAIAGAKTYFIGCIGNDLFGAGIMQNFQNRGVETKYLQESHRATGVAHIWVEANGENRIIIIPGANLEIDKSAAVSAIHEIPNLDIVIGQCEIKQEITLAAFKAAKARGATTILNPAPFENLSAELIAHSDWIIPNESEFAALGNIDANILLTEGDKGVRHLNSGKQVAALKVTAIDTTGAGDSFVGSFASKLNEGVDVAMRFGCIAAGLSVTRKGAQSSYPTYEEISTFS
;
A
#
# COMPACT_ATOMS: atom_id res chain seq x y z
N MET A 1 3.04 -6.26 7.53
CA MET A 1 4.01 -5.75 8.55
C MET A 1 3.27 -5.13 9.72
N MET A 2 3.95 -5.00 10.86
CA MET A 2 3.46 -4.22 12.00
C MET A 2 4.27 -2.94 12.14
N ASP A 3 3.59 -1.83 12.39
CA ASP A 3 4.21 -0.56 12.69
C ASP A 3 4.36 -0.46 14.22
N LEU A 4 5.59 -0.28 14.68
CA LEU A 4 5.98 -0.15 16.09
C LEU A 4 6.47 1.28 16.31
N THR A 5 5.58 2.16 16.78
CA THR A 5 5.85 3.59 16.87
C THR A 5 6.18 3.98 18.30
N ALA A 6 7.36 4.53 18.51
CA ALA A 6 7.80 5.14 19.77
C ALA A 6 7.85 6.66 19.61
N TYR A 7 7.20 7.38 20.51
CA TYR A 7 7.27 8.83 20.61
C TYR A 7 8.35 9.20 21.62
N ILE A 8 9.26 10.06 21.23
CA ILE A 8 10.48 10.41 21.97
C ILE A 8 10.73 11.92 21.89
N ASP A 9 11.41 12.48 22.87
CA ASP A 9 11.80 13.89 22.83
C ASP A 9 12.86 14.14 21.75
N ARG A 10 13.85 13.25 21.66
CA ARG A 10 14.90 13.24 20.65
C ARG A 10 15.48 11.83 20.48
N ILE A 11 16.12 11.60 19.36
CA ILE A 11 16.83 10.33 19.14
C ILE A 11 18.03 10.24 20.07
N PRO A 12 18.19 9.12 20.81
CA PRO A 12 19.34 8.91 21.68
C PRO A 12 20.64 8.78 20.89
N SER A 13 21.72 9.31 21.45
CA SER A 13 23.07 9.10 20.91
C SER A 13 23.55 7.67 21.12
N ALA A 14 24.62 7.27 20.43
CA ALA A 14 25.20 5.94 20.60
C ALA A 14 25.59 5.69 22.08
N GLY A 15 25.11 4.58 22.65
CA GLY A 15 25.32 4.22 24.06
C GLY A 15 24.40 4.91 25.06
N GLU A 16 23.52 5.80 24.62
CA GLU A 16 22.56 6.48 25.49
C GLU A 16 21.27 5.65 25.64
N THR A 17 20.69 5.66 26.82
CA THR A 17 19.33 5.17 27.09
C THR A 17 18.42 6.36 27.36
N SER A 18 17.39 6.54 26.56
CA SER A 18 16.35 7.56 26.74
C SER A 18 15.01 6.93 27.09
N ARG A 19 14.09 7.74 27.63
CA ARG A 19 12.71 7.34 27.86
C ARG A 19 11.84 7.90 26.77
N GLY A 20 10.98 7.04 26.20
CA GLY A 20 9.88 7.50 25.32
C GLY A 20 8.70 8.00 26.14
N THR A 21 7.85 8.77 25.52
CA THR A 21 6.61 9.32 26.09
C THR A 21 5.40 8.45 25.83
N GLU A 22 5.38 7.77 24.65
CA GLU A 22 4.28 6.92 24.23
C GLU A 22 4.80 5.79 23.33
N PHE A 23 4.09 4.66 23.31
CA PHE A 23 4.31 3.57 22.36
C PHE A 23 2.99 3.12 21.78
N THR A 24 2.92 3.00 20.46
CA THR A 24 1.75 2.48 19.76
C THR A 24 2.13 1.39 18.77
N THR A 25 1.18 0.52 18.47
CA THR A 25 1.31 -0.48 17.41
C THR A 25 0.20 -0.29 16.39
N GLY A 26 0.53 -0.48 15.12
CA GLY A 26 -0.42 -0.38 14.02
C GLY A 26 -0.22 -1.49 12.99
N PHE A 27 -1.26 -1.79 12.23
CA PHE A 27 -1.14 -2.62 11.04
C PHE A 27 -0.63 -1.76 9.89
N GLY A 28 0.50 -2.16 9.31
CA GLY A 28 1.19 -1.47 8.25
C GLY A 28 1.58 -2.40 7.10
N GLY A 29 2.44 -1.87 6.23
CA GLY A 29 2.83 -2.49 4.97
C GLY A 29 1.93 -2.07 3.82
N LYS A 30 2.56 -1.54 2.76
CA LYS A 30 1.84 -0.92 1.63
C LYS A 30 0.82 -1.85 0.99
N GLY A 31 1.20 -3.08 0.69
CA GLY A 31 0.28 -4.06 0.12
C GLY A 31 -0.91 -4.37 1.03
N ALA A 32 -0.67 -4.48 2.35
CA ALA A 32 -1.73 -4.70 3.34
C ALA A 32 -2.67 -3.49 3.44
N ASN A 33 -2.11 -2.29 3.46
CA ASN A 33 -2.87 -1.03 3.50
C ASN A 33 -3.77 -0.91 2.26
N GLN A 34 -3.21 -1.14 1.07
CA GLN A 34 -3.94 -1.08 -0.21
C GLN A 34 -5.04 -2.14 -0.29
N ALA A 35 -4.77 -3.36 0.18
CA ALA A 35 -5.75 -4.44 0.22
C ALA A 35 -6.92 -4.12 1.16
N VAL A 36 -6.64 -3.61 2.36
CA VAL A 36 -7.67 -3.20 3.33
C VAL A 36 -8.52 -2.08 2.75
N MET A 37 -7.91 -1.08 2.12
CA MET A 37 -8.69 0.01 1.54
C MET A 37 -9.52 -0.45 0.34
N ALA A 38 -9.00 -1.33 -0.52
CA ALA A 38 -9.77 -1.89 -1.63
C ALA A 38 -10.99 -2.69 -1.12
N ALA A 39 -10.84 -3.45 -0.04
CA ALA A 39 -11.96 -4.17 0.58
C ALA A 39 -13.01 -3.21 1.17
N ILE A 40 -12.58 -2.16 1.89
CA ILE A 40 -13.48 -1.10 2.39
C ILE A 40 -14.23 -0.42 1.23
N ALA A 41 -13.54 -0.21 0.11
CA ALA A 41 -14.11 0.39 -1.10
C ALA A 41 -15.04 -0.55 -1.89
N GLY A 42 -15.31 -1.75 -1.38
CA GLY A 42 -16.29 -2.70 -1.90
C GLY A 42 -15.73 -3.76 -2.87
N ALA A 43 -14.40 -3.82 -3.07
CA ALA A 43 -13.80 -4.86 -3.88
C ALA A 43 -13.68 -6.18 -3.13
N LYS A 44 -13.95 -7.32 -3.80
CA LYS A 44 -13.59 -8.63 -3.27
C LYS A 44 -12.07 -8.80 -3.34
N THR A 45 -11.41 -8.68 -2.20
CA THR A 45 -9.95 -8.55 -2.11
C THR A 45 -9.31 -9.81 -1.55
N TYR A 46 -8.31 -10.32 -2.24
CA TYR A 46 -7.44 -11.41 -1.81
C TYR A 46 -6.05 -10.87 -1.53
N PHE A 47 -5.41 -11.34 -0.48
CA PHE A 47 -4.04 -10.96 -0.15
C PHE A 47 -3.06 -12.11 -0.40
N ILE A 48 -2.07 -11.88 -1.26
CA ILE A 48 -0.95 -12.78 -1.51
C ILE A 48 0.26 -12.18 -0.80
N GLY A 49 0.77 -12.87 0.22
CA GLY A 49 1.86 -12.36 1.03
C GLY A 49 2.38 -13.42 2.00
N CYS A 50 3.24 -13.02 2.91
CA CYS A 50 3.79 -13.92 3.92
C CYS A 50 3.85 -13.24 5.29
N ILE A 51 3.48 -13.99 6.33
CA ILE A 51 3.58 -13.60 7.74
C ILE A 51 4.46 -14.59 8.51
N GLY A 52 4.98 -14.16 9.65
CA GLY A 52 5.65 -15.07 10.58
C GLY A 52 4.64 -15.85 11.42
N ASN A 53 5.03 -17.03 11.88
CA ASN A 53 4.28 -17.77 12.88
C ASN A 53 4.54 -17.18 14.28
N ASP A 54 4.02 -15.97 14.51
CA ASP A 54 4.19 -15.18 15.73
C ASP A 54 2.92 -14.37 16.05
N LEU A 55 2.94 -13.65 17.18
CA LEU A 55 1.79 -12.85 17.62
C LEU A 55 1.40 -11.76 16.62
N PHE A 56 2.36 -11.17 15.92
CA PHE A 56 2.10 -10.15 14.90
C PHE A 56 1.43 -10.77 13.67
N GLY A 57 1.90 -11.93 13.22
CA GLY A 57 1.28 -12.66 12.12
C GLY A 57 -0.16 -13.04 12.40
N ALA A 58 -0.44 -13.59 13.61
CA ALA A 58 -1.79 -13.90 14.04
C ALA A 58 -2.69 -12.63 14.09
N GLY A 59 -2.16 -11.51 14.58
CA GLY A 59 -2.86 -10.23 14.61
C GLY A 59 -3.19 -9.69 13.22
N ILE A 60 -2.25 -9.79 12.28
CA ILE A 60 -2.46 -9.37 10.86
C ILE A 60 -3.54 -10.22 10.22
N MET A 61 -3.51 -11.54 10.40
CA MET A 61 -4.53 -12.45 9.87
C MET A 61 -5.93 -12.08 10.38
N GLN A 62 -6.06 -11.87 11.68
CA GLN A 62 -7.33 -11.45 12.29
C GLN A 62 -7.80 -10.09 11.78
N ASN A 63 -6.88 -9.13 11.63
CA ASN A 63 -7.21 -7.82 11.08
C ASN A 63 -7.73 -7.91 9.63
N PHE A 64 -7.10 -8.72 8.78
CA PHE A 64 -7.56 -8.93 7.42
C PHE A 64 -8.98 -9.51 7.38
N GLN A 65 -9.24 -10.54 8.19
CA GLN A 65 -10.58 -11.13 8.29
C GLN A 65 -11.62 -10.10 8.73
N ASN A 66 -11.31 -9.29 9.75
CA ASN A 66 -12.20 -8.24 10.25
C ASN A 66 -12.46 -7.12 9.20
N ARG A 67 -11.52 -6.93 8.27
CA ARG A 67 -11.58 -5.91 7.21
C ARG A 67 -12.09 -6.47 5.88
N GLY A 68 -12.52 -7.74 5.83
CA GLY A 68 -13.05 -8.36 4.62
C GLY A 68 -12.01 -8.70 3.56
N VAL A 69 -10.74 -8.84 3.95
CA VAL A 69 -9.66 -9.30 3.06
C VAL A 69 -9.52 -10.82 3.19
N GLU A 70 -9.61 -11.52 2.06
CA GLU A 70 -9.47 -12.98 1.99
C GLU A 70 -8.01 -13.41 2.20
N THR A 71 -7.78 -14.28 3.18
CA THR A 71 -6.44 -14.71 3.62
C THR A 71 -6.02 -16.08 3.10
N LYS A 72 -6.81 -16.70 2.20
CA LYS A 72 -6.53 -18.04 1.66
C LYS A 72 -5.12 -18.22 1.10
N TYR A 73 -4.54 -17.15 0.55
CA TYR A 73 -3.23 -17.16 -0.10
C TYR A 73 -2.13 -16.47 0.74
N LEU A 74 -2.40 -16.24 2.02
CA LEU A 74 -1.41 -15.75 2.97
C LEU A 74 -0.53 -16.94 3.40
N GLN A 75 0.77 -16.81 3.13
CA GLN A 75 1.77 -17.83 3.47
C GLN A 75 2.28 -17.62 4.90
N GLU A 76 2.76 -18.68 5.52
CA GLU A 76 3.42 -18.63 6.83
C GLU A 76 4.91 -18.98 6.70
N SER A 77 5.76 -18.30 7.44
CA SER A 77 7.21 -18.50 7.48
C SER A 77 7.69 -18.73 8.92
N HIS A 78 8.83 -19.39 9.05
CA HIS A 78 9.56 -19.48 10.32
C HIS A 78 10.30 -18.17 10.69
N ARG A 79 10.47 -17.24 9.73
CA ARG A 79 10.95 -15.90 10.04
C ARG A 79 9.86 -15.10 10.74
N ALA A 80 10.30 -14.18 11.60
CA ALA A 80 9.38 -13.25 12.23
C ALA A 80 8.62 -12.41 11.20
N THR A 81 7.41 -12.03 11.54
CA THR A 81 6.61 -11.07 10.78
C THR A 81 7.40 -9.76 10.59
N GLY A 82 7.35 -9.19 9.38
CA GLY A 82 8.00 -7.93 9.10
C GLY A 82 7.48 -6.79 9.99
N VAL A 83 8.38 -5.91 10.40
CA VAL A 83 8.05 -4.75 11.25
C VAL A 83 8.69 -3.47 10.72
N ALA A 84 8.03 -2.35 10.96
CA ALA A 84 8.60 -1.02 10.83
C ALA A 84 8.78 -0.42 12.23
N HIS A 85 10.03 -0.18 12.64
CA HIS A 85 10.33 0.59 13.82
C HIS A 85 10.30 2.08 13.49
N ILE A 86 9.34 2.80 14.04
CA ILE A 86 9.10 4.21 13.75
C ILE A 86 9.40 5.01 15.03
N TRP A 87 10.31 5.96 14.93
CA TRP A 87 10.62 6.90 15.99
C TRP A 87 10.12 8.27 15.58
N VAL A 88 9.26 8.86 16.40
CA VAL A 88 8.67 10.19 16.16
C VAL A 88 9.19 11.13 17.24
N GLU A 89 9.94 12.16 16.82
CA GLU A 89 10.48 13.19 17.71
C GLU A 89 9.42 14.25 18.03
N ALA A 90 9.63 15.01 19.11
CA ALA A 90 8.70 16.03 19.58
C ALA A 90 8.40 17.13 18.54
N ASN A 91 9.32 17.36 17.57
CA ASN A 91 9.14 18.26 16.45
C ASN A 91 8.30 17.67 15.30
N GLY A 92 7.88 16.39 15.41
CA GLY A 92 7.13 15.68 14.40
C GLY A 92 7.98 14.99 13.33
N GLU A 93 9.31 15.12 13.36
CA GLU A 93 10.19 14.36 12.47
C GLU A 93 10.14 12.87 12.82
N ASN A 94 10.13 12.02 11.80
CA ASN A 94 10.15 10.58 12.00
C ASN A 94 11.37 9.93 11.34
N ARG A 95 11.76 8.79 11.90
CA ARG A 95 12.75 7.88 11.31
C ARG A 95 12.21 6.47 11.35
N ILE A 96 12.35 5.77 10.24
CA ILE A 96 11.76 4.46 10.05
C ILE A 96 12.85 3.46 9.69
N ILE A 97 12.89 2.36 10.43
CA ILE A 97 13.74 1.21 10.14
C ILE A 97 12.81 0.05 9.79
N ILE A 98 12.88 -0.43 8.54
CA ILE A 98 12.09 -1.56 8.07
C ILE A 98 12.90 -2.84 8.23
N ILE A 99 12.30 -3.84 8.87
CA ILE A 99 12.81 -5.21 8.94
C ILE A 99 11.80 -6.08 8.19
N PRO A 100 12.09 -6.49 6.93
CA PRO A 100 11.13 -7.17 6.08
C PRO A 100 10.65 -8.53 6.62
N GLY A 101 11.51 -9.25 7.35
CA GLY A 101 11.15 -10.53 7.95
C GLY A 101 10.58 -11.53 6.95
N ALA A 102 9.40 -12.06 7.24
CA ALA A 102 8.68 -13.04 6.44
C ALA A 102 8.34 -12.53 5.02
N ASN A 103 8.30 -11.21 4.76
CA ASN A 103 8.02 -10.69 3.41
C ASN A 103 9.06 -11.16 2.38
N LEU A 104 10.28 -11.48 2.81
CA LEU A 104 11.34 -12.00 1.94
C LEU A 104 11.20 -13.49 1.60
N GLU A 105 10.30 -14.19 2.28
CA GLU A 105 10.09 -15.65 2.17
C GLU A 105 8.88 -16.02 1.31
N ILE A 106 8.24 -15.03 0.66
CA ILE A 106 7.12 -15.32 -0.25
C ILE A 106 7.59 -16.28 -1.34
N ASP A 107 6.93 -17.44 -1.43
CA ASP A 107 7.19 -18.40 -2.49
C ASP A 107 6.57 -17.91 -3.81
N LYS A 108 7.44 -17.79 -4.82
CA LYS A 108 7.04 -17.31 -6.16
C LYS A 108 6.02 -18.24 -6.83
N SER A 109 6.18 -19.55 -6.69
CA SER A 109 5.30 -20.53 -7.33
C SER A 109 3.91 -20.49 -6.68
N ALA A 110 3.85 -20.39 -5.35
CA ALA A 110 2.59 -20.24 -4.63
C ALA A 110 1.89 -18.92 -4.98
N ALA A 111 2.64 -17.82 -5.14
CA ALA A 111 2.06 -16.55 -5.58
C ALA A 111 1.46 -16.65 -6.99
N VAL A 112 2.15 -17.28 -7.93
CA VAL A 112 1.64 -17.52 -9.29
C VAL A 112 0.41 -18.45 -9.27
N SER A 113 0.44 -19.52 -8.49
CA SER A 113 -0.70 -20.44 -8.32
C SER A 113 -1.92 -19.72 -7.77
N ALA A 114 -1.73 -18.83 -6.79
CA ALA A 114 -2.81 -18.00 -6.24
C ALA A 114 -3.46 -17.13 -7.34
N ILE A 115 -2.65 -16.50 -8.20
CA ILE A 115 -3.17 -15.72 -9.33
C ILE A 115 -4.04 -16.60 -10.25
N HIS A 116 -3.66 -17.84 -10.50
CA HIS A 116 -4.46 -18.76 -11.34
C HIS A 116 -5.74 -19.23 -10.67
N GLU A 117 -5.77 -19.36 -9.35
CA GLU A 117 -6.90 -19.87 -8.59
C GLU A 117 -7.96 -18.81 -8.24
N ILE A 118 -7.57 -17.53 -8.11
CA ILE A 118 -8.51 -16.44 -7.76
C ILE A 118 -9.60 -16.36 -8.85
N PRO A 119 -10.88 -16.54 -8.51
CA PRO A 119 -11.96 -16.45 -9.47
C PRO A 119 -12.21 -14.98 -9.88
N ASN A 120 -12.59 -14.77 -11.13
CA ASN A 120 -12.95 -13.43 -11.66
C ASN A 120 -11.91 -12.36 -11.29
N LEU A 121 -10.64 -12.65 -11.57
CA LEU A 121 -9.53 -11.74 -11.27
C LEU A 121 -9.55 -10.57 -12.26
N ASP A 122 -9.84 -9.38 -11.76
CA ASP A 122 -9.86 -8.15 -12.55
C ASP A 122 -8.55 -7.37 -12.45
N ILE A 123 -7.99 -7.25 -11.23
CA ILE A 123 -6.85 -6.38 -10.95
C ILE A 123 -5.86 -7.05 -10.00
N VAL A 124 -4.58 -6.87 -10.27
CA VAL A 124 -3.48 -7.22 -9.35
C VAL A 124 -2.66 -5.98 -9.05
N ILE A 125 -2.47 -5.69 -7.75
CA ILE A 125 -1.66 -4.56 -7.29
C ILE A 125 -0.35 -5.10 -6.71
N GLY A 126 0.78 -4.50 -7.08
CA GLY A 126 2.10 -4.79 -6.53
C GLY A 126 2.80 -3.54 -6.00
N GLN A 127 3.75 -3.74 -5.08
CA GLN A 127 4.57 -2.70 -4.48
C GLN A 127 6.04 -3.16 -4.44
N CYS A 128 6.92 -2.34 -3.85
CA CYS A 128 8.35 -2.65 -3.72
C CYS A 128 8.76 -3.05 -2.29
N GLU A 129 7.91 -3.74 -1.55
CA GLU A 129 8.21 -4.29 -0.21
C GLU A 129 8.51 -5.79 -0.22
N ILE A 130 8.51 -6.40 -1.39
CA ILE A 130 8.87 -7.80 -1.65
C ILE A 130 9.84 -7.87 -2.83
N LYS A 131 10.45 -9.02 -3.08
CA LYS A 131 11.35 -9.19 -4.23
C LYS A 131 10.61 -8.92 -5.54
N GLN A 132 11.14 -8.04 -6.39
CA GLN A 132 10.53 -7.67 -7.67
C GLN A 132 10.21 -8.87 -8.57
N GLU A 133 11.03 -9.92 -8.53
CA GLU A 133 10.80 -11.14 -9.32
C GLU A 133 9.49 -11.85 -8.98
N ILE A 134 8.96 -11.68 -7.76
CA ILE A 134 7.68 -12.25 -7.33
C ILE A 134 6.55 -11.41 -7.92
N THR A 135 6.63 -10.07 -7.76
CA THR A 135 5.66 -9.13 -8.35
C THR A 135 5.59 -9.31 -9.86
N LEU A 136 6.76 -9.41 -10.54
CA LEU A 136 6.82 -9.64 -11.98
C LEU A 136 6.17 -10.97 -12.38
N ALA A 137 6.43 -12.05 -11.66
CA ALA A 137 5.82 -13.35 -11.96
C ALA A 137 4.29 -13.32 -11.78
N ALA A 138 3.81 -12.66 -10.72
CA ALA A 138 2.39 -12.45 -10.49
C ALA A 138 1.74 -11.60 -11.59
N PHE A 139 2.40 -10.51 -12.03
CA PHE A 139 1.91 -9.65 -13.11
C PHE A 139 1.85 -10.38 -14.45
N LYS A 140 2.87 -11.19 -14.79
CA LYS A 140 2.83 -12.05 -15.98
C LYS A 140 1.64 -13.00 -15.97
N ALA A 141 1.41 -13.67 -14.84
CA ALA A 141 0.28 -14.59 -14.68
C ALA A 141 -1.07 -13.84 -14.75
N ALA A 142 -1.16 -12.66 -14.15
CA ALA A 142 -2.35 -11.82 -14.18
C ALA A 142 -2.70 -11.38 -15.62
N LYS A 143 -1.71 -10.87 -16.37
CA LYS A 143 -1.90 -10.47 -17.77
C LYS A 143 -2.29 -11.63 -18.66
N ALA A 144 -1.75 -12.83 -18.43
CA ALA A 144 -2.16 -14.03 -19.16
C ALA A 144 -3.65 -14.41 -18.93
N ARG A 145 -4.23 -13.91 -17.83
CA ARG A 145 -5.67 -14.04 -17.51
C ARG A 145 -6.50 -12.83 -17.95
N GLY A 146 -5.90 -11.82 -18.58
CA GLY A 146 -6.56 -10.58 -18.98
C GLY A 146 -6.81 -9.59 -17.83
N ALA A 147 -6.20 -9.81 -16.67
CA ALA A 147 -6.33 -8.90 -15.55
C ALA A 147 -5.42 -7.67 -15.71
N THR A 148 -5.86 -6.54 -15.19
CA THR A 148 -5.10 -5.28 -15.15
C THR A 148 -4.06 -5.34 -14.02
N THR A 149 -2.86 -4.81 -14.28
CA THR A 149 -1.77 -4.76 -13.31
C THR A 149 -1.48 -3.32 -12.91
N ILE A 150 -1.38 -3.09 -11.59
CA ILE A 150 -1.08 -1.77 -11.00
C ILE A 150 0.17 -1.89 -10.16
N LEU A 151 1.21 -1.12 -10.47
CA LEU A 151 2.41 -1.02 -9.66
C LEU A 151 2.42 0.31 -8.89
N ASN A 152 2.49 0.24 -7.56
CA ASN A 152 2.90 1.37 -6.74
C ASN A 152 4.39 1.21 -6.42
N PRO A 153 5.30 2.02 -7.00
CA PRO A 153 6.76 1.83 -6.91
C PRO A 153 7.32 2.36 -5.58
N ALA A 154 6.73 1.93 -4.48
CA ALA A 154 7.01 2.39 -3.11
C ALA A 154 7.33 1.21 -2.16
N PRO A 155 8.35 1.32 -1.26
CA PRO A 155 9.39 2.34 -1.32
C PRO A 155 10.17 2.24 -2.62
N PHE A 156 10.67 3.38 -3.13
CA PHE A 156 11.35 3.38 -4.42
C PHE A 156 12.58 2.48 -4.41
N GLU A 157 12.69 1.66 -5.43
CA GLU A 157 13.89 0.91 -5.81
C GLU A 157 14.02 0.90 -7.35
N ASN A 158 15.19 0.54 -7.84
CA ASN A 158 15.38 0.44 -9.29
C ASN A 158 14.51 -0.67 -9.87
N LEU A 159 13.54 -0.29 -10.69
CA LEU A 159 12.63 -1.22 -11.33
C LEU A 159 13.27 -1.86 -12.55
N SER A 160 13.04 -3.16 -12.74
CA SER A 160 13.42 -3.83 -13.97
C SER A 160 12.54 -3.36 -15.13
N ALA A 161 13.11 -3.21 -16.32
CA ALA A 161 12.35 -2.85 -17.52
C ALA A 161 11.19 -3.84 -17.78
N GLU A 162 11.37 -5.09 -17.41
CA GLU A 162 10.35 -6.12 -17.57
C GLU A 162 9.17 -5.94 -16.62
N LEU A 163 9.40 -5.50 -15.37
CA LEU A 163 8.31 -5.17 -14.43
C LEU A 163 7.54 -3.96 -14.91
N ILE A 164 8.22 -2.92 -15.38
CA ILE A 164 7.58 -1.74 -15.99
C ILE A 164 6.69 -2.16 -17.17
N ALA A 165 7.21 -2.97 -18.10
CA ALA A 165 6.48 -3.43 -19.28
C ALA A 165 5.26 -4.33 -18.95
N HIS A 166 5.22 -4.95 -17.76
CA HIS A 166 4.10 -5.75 -17.30
C HIS A 166 3.17 -4.99 -16.34
N SER A 167 3.37 -3.69 -16.16
CA SER A 167 2.51 -2.82 -15.36
C SER A 167 1.61 -1.99 -16.27
N ASP A 168 0.29 -2.22 -16.24
CA ASP A 168 -0.66 -1.43 -17.02
C ASP A 168 -0.80 -0.02 -16.45
N TRP A 169 -0.61 0.12 -15.15
CA TRP A 169 -0.58 1.40 -14.44
C TRP A 169 0.62 1.44 -13.49
N ILE A 170 1.29 2.60 -13.44
CA ILE A 170 2.30 2.89 -12.42
C ILE A 170 1.83 4.12 -11.66
N ILE A 171 1.72 3.99 -10.33
CA ILE A 171 1.18 5.04 -9.45
C ILE A 171 2.27 5.49 -8.48
N PRO A 172 3.17 6.39 -8.89
CA PRO A 172 4.19 6.98 -8.04
C PRO A 172 3.70 8.26 -7.36
N ASN A 173 4.40 8.70 -6.32
CA ASN A 173 4.41 10.08 -5.87
C ASN A 173 5.46 10.92 -6.63
N GLU A 174 5.55 12.24 -6.33
CA GLU A 174 6.47 13.16 -7.02
C GLU A 174 7.95 12.72 -6.90
N SER A 175 8.38 12.23 -5.73
CA SER A 175 9.76 11.79 -5.52
C SER A 175 10.07 10.46 -6.20
N GLU A 176 9.14 9.51 -6.15
CA GLU A 176 9.24 8.22 -6.84
C GLU A 176 9.24 8.42 -8.36
N PHE A 177 8.39 9.32 -8.86
CA PHE A 177 8.36 9.66 -10.29
C PHE A 177 9.66 10.29 -10.77
N ALA A 178 10.23 11.21 -10.00
CA ALA A 178 11.52 11.82 -10.33
C ALA A 178 12.65 10.74 -10.38
N ALA A 179 12.59 9.75 -9.51
CA ALA A 179 13.57 8.67 -9.45
C ALA A 179 13.37 7.62 -10.56
N LEU A 180 12.14 7.39 -11.03
CA LEU A 180 11.84 6.51 -12.18
C LEU A 180 12.46 7.01 -13.48
N GLY A 181 12.65 8.33 -13.62
CA GLY A 181 13.17 8.94 -14.84
C GLY A 181 12.17 8.85 -16.01
N ASN A 182 12.70 8.85 -17.23
CA ASN A 182 11.87 8.81 -18.44
C ASN A 182 11.52 7.35 -18.78
N ILE A 183 10.29 6.94 -18.45
CA ILE A 183 9.75 5.63 -18.78
C ILE A 183 8.51 5.77 -19.67
N ASP A 184 8.35 4.83 -20.61
CA ASP A 184 7.14 4.72 -21.42
C ASP A 184 6.14 3.82 -20.69
N ALA A 185 5.26 4.43 -19.91
CA ALA A 185 4.27 3.75 -19.10
C ALA A 185 3.03 4.62 -18.89
N ASN A 186 1.94 4.00 -18.49
CA ASN A 186 0.71 4.69 -18.12
C ASN A 186 0.80 5.14 -16.66
N ILE A 187 1.04 6.44 -16.45
CA ILE A 187 1.42 6.98 -15.14
C ILE A 187 0.28 7.79 -14.53
N LEU A 188 -0.06 7.46 -13.31
CA LEU A 188 -0.98 8.20 -12.47
C LEU A 188 -0.20 8.81 -11.28
N LEU A 189 0.26 10.04 -11.45
CA LEU A 189 1.10 10.75 -10.49
C LEU A 189 0.28 11.30 -9.33
N THR A 190 0.58 10.87 -8.10
CA THR A 190 -0.01 11.45 -6.89
C THR A 190 0.82 12.66 -6.44
N GLU A 191 0.15 13.81 -6.24
CA GLU A 191 0.77 15.11 -5.98
C GLU A 191 0.32 15.69 -4.61
N GLY A 192 0.08 14.82 -3.64
CA GLY A 192 -0.29 15.21 -2.27
C GLY A 192 -1.57 16.06 -2.23
N ASP A 193 -1.49 17.26 -1.67
CA ASP A 193 -2.60 18.19 -1.53
C ASP A 193 -3.09 18.80 -2.85
N LYS A 194 -2.34 18.62 -3.95
CA LYS A 194 -2.77 18.99 -5.31
C LYS A 194 -3.67 17.92 -5.94
N GLY A 195 -3.64 16.69 -5.43
CA GLY A 195 -4.45 15.58 -5.92
C GLY A 195 -3.68 14.59 -6.79
N VAL A 196 -4.22 14.23 -7.94
CA VAL A 196 -3.65 13.22 -8.83
C VAL A 196 -3.72 13.67 -10.29
N ARG A 197 -2.71 13.31 -11.07
CA ARG A 197 -2.62 13.63 -12.50
C ARG A 197 -2.28 12.39 -13.33
N HIS A 198 -3.12 12.10 -14.30
CA HIS A 198 -2.87 11.09 -15.31
C HIS A 198 -2.01 11.69 -16.44
N LEU A 199 -0.72 11.35 -16.47
CA LEU A 199 0.25 12.02 -17.34
C LEU A 199 -0.04 11.83 -18.83
N ASN A 200 -0.49 10.62 -19.21
CA ASN A 200 -0.75 10.27 -20.62
C ASN A 200 -1.93 11.04 -21.22
N SER A 201 -2.95 11.40 -20.44
CA SER A 201 -4.11 12.16 -20.93
C SER A 201 -4.10 13.64 -20.52
N GLY A 202 -3.22 14.03 -19.59
CA GLY A 202 -3.20 15.36 -18.98
C GLY A 202 -4.36 15.63 -17.99
N LYS A 203 -5.23 14.65 -17.74
CA LYS A 203 -6.33 14.80 -16.78
C LYS A 203 -5.81 14.94 -15.36
N GLN A 204 -6.45 15.82 -14.59
CA GLN A 204 -6.14 16.05 -13.18
C GLN A 204 -7.42 16.02 -12.35
N VAL A 205 -7.33 15.46 -11.15
CA VAL A 205 -8.38 15.51 -10.11
C VAL A 205 -7.75 16.13 -8.87
N ALA A 206 -8.36 17.20 -8.38
CA ALA A 206 -7.89 17.89 -7.18
C ALA A 206 -8.12 17.03 -5.93
N ALA A 207 -7.22 17.19 -4.94
CA ALA A 207 -7.41 16.58 -3.63
C ALA A 207 -8.65 17.14 -2.93
N LEU A 208 -9.26 16.34 -2.06
CA LEU A 208 -10.28 16.81 -1.16
C LEU A 208 -9.69 17.84 -0.19
N LYS A 209 -10.31 19.02 -0.09
CA LYS A 209 -9.85 20.09 0.80
C LYS A 209 -10.18 19.76 2.25
N VAL A 210 -9.20 19.37 3.02
CA VAL A 210 -9.32 19.01 4.44
C VAL A 210 -8.11 19.54 5.21
N THR A 211 -8.22 19.58 6.54
CA THR A 211 -7.07 19.79 7.41
C THR A 211 -6.42 18.45 7.72
N ALA A 212 -5.20 18.24 7.22
CA ALA A 212 -4.46 17.02 7.47
C ALA A 212 -3.97 16.95 8.94
N ILE A 213 -4.15 15.80 9.56
CA ILE A 213 -3.64 15.45 10.89
C ILE A 213 -2.44 14.51 10.74
N ASP A 214 -2.56 13.50 9.86
CA ASP A 214 -1.53 12.49 9.60
C ASP A 214 -1.65 11.99 8.17
N THR A 215 -0.57 12.06 7.40
CA THR A 215 -0.56 11.65 6.00
C THR A 215 -0.14 10.19 5.78
N THR A 216 0.11 9.45 6.88
CA THR A 216 0.49 8.03 6.82
C THR A 216 -0.58 7.20 6.10
N GLY A 217 -0.16 6.43 5.10
CA GLY A 217 -1.07 5.56 4.34
C GLY A 217 -2.01 6.26 3.35
N ALA A 218 -1.92 7.58 3.16
CA ALA A 218 -2.78 8.30 2.21
C ALA A 218 -2.59 7.81 0.76
N GLY A 219 -1.34 7.59 0.34
CA GLY A 219 -1.02 7.00 -0.97
C GLY A 219 -1.59 5.59 -1.12
N ASP A 220 -1.50 4.77 -0.08
CA ASP A 220 -2.07 3.41 -0.08
C ASP A 220 -3.61 3.46 -0.14
N SER A 221 -4.22 4.40 0.60
CA SER A 221 -5.66 4.66 0.53
C SER A 221 -6.09 5.04 -0.88
N PHE A 222 -5.32 5.92 -1.55
CA PHE A 222 -5.56 6.26 -2.95
C PHE A 222 -5.48 5.03 -3.86
N VAL A 223 -4.39 4.26 -3.81
CA VAL A 223 -4.16 3.12 -4.71
C VAL A 223 -5.23 2.05 -4.54
N GLY A 224 -5.55 1.66 -3.31
CA GLY A 224 -6.59 0.65 -3.02
C GLY A 224 -7.97 1.08 -3.51
N SER A 225 -8.35 2.34 -3.26
CA SER A 225 -9.61 2.92 -3.69
C SER A 225 -9.70 3.09 -5.21
N PHE A 226 -8.63 3.58 -5.84
CA PHE A 226 -8.54 3.70 -7.30
C PHE A 226 -8.74 2.34 -7.98
N ALA A 227 -8.03 1.32 -7.51
CA ALA A 227 -8.16 -0.03 -8.05
C ALA A 227 -9.58 -0.57 -7.94
N SER A 228 -10.27 -0.34 -6.82
CA SER A 228 -11.65 -0.82 -6.61
C SER A 228 -12.66 -0.24 -7.59
N LYS A 229 -12.38 0.93 -8.17
CA LYS A 229 -13.29 1.67 -9.07
C LYS A 229 -12.81 1.74 -10.51
N LEU A 230 -11.66 1.16 -10.85
CA LEU A 230 -11.07 1.30 -12.17
C LEU A 230 -11.97 0.75 -13.30
N ASN A 231 -12.71 -0.32 -13.04
CA ASN A 231 -13.67 -0.89 -14.01
C ASN A 231 -14.88 0.02 -14.27
N GLU A 232 -15.14 1.01 -13.40
CA GLU A 232 -16.17 2.04 -13.60
C GLU A 232 -15.67 3.22 -14.47
N GLY A 233 -14.37 3.24 -14.74
CA GLY A 233 -13.69 4.25 -15.55
C GLY A 233 -12.64 5.04 -14.77
N VAL A 234 -11.58 5.45 -15.46
CA VAL A 234 -10.41 6.11 -14.86
C VAL A 234 -10.78 7.38 -14.09
N ASP A 235 -11.70 8.18 -14.63
CA ASP A 235 -12.12 9.46 -14.01
C ASP A 235 -12.87 9.22 -12.70
N VAL A 236 -13.72 8.20 -12.65
CA VAL A 236 -14.44 7.77 -11.44
C VAL A 236 -13.43 7.28 -10.40
N ALA A 237 -12.52 6.41 -10.81
CA ALA A 237 -11.49 5.84 -9.94
C ALA A 237 -10.55 6.91 -9.35
N MET A 238 -10.09 7.88 -10.17
CA MET A 238 -9.27 9.00 -9.71
C MET A 238 -9.99 9.84 -8.66
N ARG A 239 -11.26 10.19 -8.91
CA ARG A 239 -12.07 10.99 -7.98
C ARG A 239 -12.28 10.24 -6.67
N PHE A 240 -12.71 8.99 -6.74
CA PHE A 240 -12.96 8.15 -5.58
C PHE A 240 -11.69 7.97 -4.73
N GLY A 241 -10.55 7.73 -5.39
CA GLY A 241 -9.25 7.65 -4.73
C GLY A 241 -8.83 8.95 -4.03
N CYS A 242 -9.02 10.12 -4.67
CA CYS A 242 -8.72 11.41 -4.05
C CYS A 242 -9.59 11.69 -2.81
N ILE A 243 -10.88 11.30 -2.84
CA ILE A 243 -11.77 11.44 -1.69
C ILE A 243 -11.31 10.54 -0.55
N ALA A 244 -11.06 9.26 -0.82
CA ALA A 244 -10.62 8.30 0.19
C ALA A 244 -9.30 8.72 0.84
N ALA A 245 -8.31 9.11 0.04
CA ALA A 245 -7.03 9.62 0.53
C ALA A 245 -7.19 10.92 1.34
N GLY A 246 -8.02 11.86 0.87
CA GLY A 246 -8.29 13.09 1.59
C GLY A 246 -8.97 12.87 2.94
N LEU A 247 -9.90 11.93 3.04
CA LEU A 247 -10.54 11.57 4.31
C LEU A 247 -9.57 10.85 5.25
N SER A 248 -8.69 9.98 4.73
CA SER A 248 -7.74 9.24 5.56
C SER A 248 -6.78 10.17 6.32
N VAL A 249 -6.34 11.28 5.71
CA VAL A 249 -5.39 12.20 6.37
C VAL A 249 -6.01 13.01 7.51
N THR A 250 -7.32 12.95 7.72
CA THR A 250 -8.00 13.63 8.84
C THR A 250 -7.94 12.88 10.17
N ARG A 251 -7.32 11.71 10.18
CA ARG A 251 -7.19 10.82 11.36
C ARG A 251 -5.76 10.29 11.47
N LYS A 252 -5.36 9.82 12.65
CA LYS A 252 -4.02 9.25 12.87
C LYS A 252 -3.90 7.80 12.40
N GLY A 253 -2.72 7.45 11.87
CA GLY A 253 -2.31 6.12 11.44
C GLY A 253 -2.68 5.78 10.01
N ALA A 254 -2.30 4.58 9.54
CA ALA A 254 -2.60 4.08 8.21
C ALA A 254 -4.01 3.43 8.18
N GLN A 255 -4.10 2.12 8.39
CA GLN A 255 -5.39 1.40 8.29
C GLN A 255 -6.45 1.87 9.30
N SER A 256 -6.03 2.42 10.44
CA SER A 256 -6.94 2.98 11.45
C SER A 256 -7.62 4.28 11.00
N SER A 257 -7.01 5.00 10.07
CA SER A 257 -7.51 6.29 9.57
C SER A 257 -8.46 6.13 8.37
N TYR A 258 -8.54 4.95 7.77
CA TYR A 258 -9.29 4.75 6.53
C TYR A 258 -10.77 5.02 6.71
N PRO A 259 -11.37 5.81 5.79
CA PRO A 259 -12.80 6.08 5.81
C PRO A 259 -13.61 4.84 5.46
N THR A 260 -14.87 4.79 5.89
CA THR A 260 -15.81 3.77 5.42
C THR A 260 -16.29 4.07 3.99
N TYR A 261 -16.88 3.06 3.35
CA TYR A 261 -17.48 3.25 2.01
C TYR A 261 -18.54 4.36 1.99
N GLU A 262 -19.38 4.42 3.04
CA GLU A 262 -20.43 5.42 3.20
C GLU A 262 -19.84 6.83 3.31
N GLU A 263 -18.76 6.99 4.10
CA GLU A 263 -18.08 8.29 4.23
C GLU A 263 -17.56 8.77 2.87
N ILE A 264 -16.93 7.89 2.07
CA ILE A 264 -16.43 8.25 0.73
C ILE A 264 -17.60 8.61 -0.19
N SER A 265 -18.67 7.83 -0.17
CA SER A 265 -19.84 8.01 -1.04
C SER A 265 -20.57 9.34 -0.80
N THR A 266 -20.42 9.95 0.38
CA THR A 266 -21.00 11.26 0.68
C THR A 266 -20.37 12.39 -0.16
N PHE A 267 -19.14 12.21 -0.64
CA PHE A 267 -18.39 13.18 -1.44
C PHE A 267 -18.27 12.80 -2.92
N SER A 268 -18.75 11.62 -3.32
CA SER A 268 -18.59 11.03 -4.67
C SER A 268 -19.61 11.57 -5.67
#